data_cf19dfe211f727f42d8aa25819f34ac1
#
_entry.id   cf19dfe211f727f42d8aa25819f34ac1
#
_cell.length_a   1.000
_cell.length_b   1.000
_cell.length_c   1.000
_cell.angle_alpha   90.00
_cell.angle_beta   90.00
_cell.angle_gamma   90.00
#
_symmetry.space_group_name_H-M   'P 1'
#
loop_
_entity.id
_entity.type
_entity.pdbx_description
1 polymer ?
#
loop_
_entity_poly.entity_id
_entity_poly.type
_entity_poly.pdbx_seq_one_letter_code
_entity_poly.pdbx_strand_id
1 'polypeptide(L)'
;DCLLSRGLGDVYKRQVLASAKEDWIIVAGHHPIYAYTPKEESERLDMQKRVDSILRKHNVDMYICGHIHNFQHIRVPGSDIDYVVNSAASLARKVEPIEGTKFCSPEPGFSVCSIDKKELNLRMIDKKGNVLYTVTRKK
;
A
#
# COMPACT_ATOMS: atom_id res chain seq x y z
N ASP A 1 -8.78 14.77 -17.00
CA ASP A 1 -9.44 14.06 -15.89
C ASP A 1 -10.25 15.03 -15.07
N CYS A 2 -11.58 14.89 -15.16
CA CYS A 2 -12.50 15.81 -14.54
C CYS A 2 -12.45 15.69 -13.01
N LEU A 3 -12.33 16.81 -12.30
CA LEU A 3 -12.41 16.89 -10.84
C LEU A 3 -13.65 16.20 -10.25
N LEU A 4 -14.74 16.13 -11.03
CA LEU A 4 -15.98 15.43 -10.69
C LEU A 4 -15.80 13.89 -10.60
N SER A 5 -14.99 13.28 -11.48
CA SER A 5 -14.75 11.84 -11.43
C SER A 5 -13.93 11.43 -10.20
N ARG A 6 -13.05 12.29 -9.74
CA ARG A 6 -12.28 12.07 -8.49
C ARG A 6 -13.19 12.15 -7.26
N GLY A 7 -14.12 13.10 -7.21
CA GLY A 7 -15.11 13.21 -6.13
C GLY A 7 -16.04 12.02 -6.04
N LEU A 8 -16.54 11.52 -7.17
CA LEU A 8 -17.39 10.31 -7.21
C LEU A 8 -16.61 9.06 -6.77
N GLY A 9 -15.33 8.93 -7.14
CA GLY A 9 -14.48 7.85 -6.68
C GLY A 9 -14.30 7.84 -5.16
N ASP A 10 -14.16 8.99 -4.55
CA ASP A 10 -14.00 9.11 -3.09
C ASP A 10 -15.32 8.79 -2.35
N VAL A 11 -16.46 9.20 -2.88
CA VAL A 11 -17.79 8.84 -2.34
C VAL A 11 -18.00 7.33 -2.41
N TYR A 12 -17.70 6.70 -3.55
CA TYR A 12 -17.82 5.25 -3.72
C TYR A 12 -16.92 4.48 -2.76
N LYS A 13 -15.66 4.88 -2.62
CA LYS A 13 -14.72 4.25 -1.65
C LYS A 13 -15.25 4.32 -0.23
N ARG A 14 -15.79 5.47 0.19
CA ARG A 14 -16.38 5.65 1.52
C ARG A 14 -17.58 4.74 1.74
N GLN A 15 -18.47 4.60 0.74
CA GLN A 15 -19.64 3.73 0.82
C GLN A 15 -19.26 2.26 0.95
N VAL A 16 -18.34 1.78 0.11
CA VAL A 16 -17.87 0.39 0.16
C VAL A 16 -17.20 0.09 1.50
N LEU A 17 -16.29 0.93 1.95
CA LEU A 17 -15.60 0.74 3.22
C LEU A 17 -16.54 0.84 4.43
N ALA A 18 -17.55 1.71 4.39
CA ALA A 18 -18.52 1.85 5.47
C ALA A 18 -19.43 0.62 5.62
N SER A 19 -19.62 -0.15 4.56
CA SER A 19 -20.41 -1.38 4.56
C SER A 19 -19.58 -2.66 4.74
N ALA A 20 -18.27 -2.56 4.69
CA ALA A 20 -17.36 -3.69 4.84
C ALA A 20 -17.50 -4.34 6.23
N LYS A 21 -17.66 -5.68 6.26
CA LYS A 21 -17.78 -6.49 7.48
C LYS A 21 -16.80 -7.66 7.47
N GLU A 22 -15.90 -7.65 6.51
CA GLU A 22 -14.91 -8.69 6.29
C GLU A 22 -13.86 -8.68 7.41
N ASP A 23 -13.30 -9.86 7.69
CA ASP A 23 -12.22 -10.00 8.69
C ASP A 23 -10.99 -9.19 8.28
N TRP A 24 -10.71 -9.07 6.99
CA TRP A 24 -9.59 -8.32 6.43
C TRP A 24 -10.06 -7.30 5.41
N ILE A 25 -9.62 -6.05 5.56
CA ILE A 25 -9.92 -4.97 4.62
C ILE A 25 -8.62 -4.53 3.94
N ILE A 26 -8.49 -4.86 2.66
CA ILE A 26 -7.33 -4.49 1.83
C ILE A 26 -7.80 -3.53 0.74
N VAL A 27 -7.13 -2.40 0.63
CA VAL A 27 -7.39 -1.41 -0.42
C VAL A 27 -6.21 -1.40 -1.40
N ALA A 28 -6.52 -1.55 -2.67
CA ALA A 28 -5.53 -1.44 -3.74
C ALA A 28 -5.68 -0.11 -4.50
N GLY A 29 -4.55 0.54 -4.77
CA GLY A 29 -4.47 1.75 -5.55
C GLY A 29 -3.28 1.74 -6.49
N HIS A 30 -3.18 2.71 -7.42
CA HIS A 30 -2.00 2.83 -8.27
C HIS A 30 -0.89 3.62 -7.57
N HIS A 31 -1.22 4.77 -7.01
CA HIS A 31 -0.25 5.71 -6.42
C HIS A 31 -0.01 5.45 -4.93
N PRO A 32 1.23 5.64 -4.44
CA PRO A 32 1.53 5.49 -3.02
C PRO A 32 0.95 6.64 -2.19
N ILE A 33 0.56 6.32 -0.95
CA ILE A 33 0.20 7.31 0.08
C ILE A 33 1.47 7.68 0.86
N TYR A 34 2.21 6.68 1.31
CA TYR A 34 3.51 6.81 1.96
C TYR A 34 4.52 5.98 1.20
N ALA A 35 5.61 6.61 0.77
CA ALA A 35 6.72 5.94 0.11
C ALA A 35 7.92 6.86 -0.03
N TYR A 36 9.10 6.28 -0.10
CA TYR A 36 10.25 6.97 -0.68
C TYR A 36 10.08 7.06 -2.19
N THR A 37 10.09 8.27 -2.72
CA THR A 37 10.22 8.56 -4.14
C THR A 37 10.78 9.95 -4.32
N PRO A 38 11.74 10.16 -5.23
CA PRO A 38 12.31 11.49 -5.47
C PRO A 38 11.39 12.42 -6.26
N LYS A 39 10.24 11.91 -6.70
CA LYS A 39 9.28 12.64 -7.54
C LYS A 39 7.88 12.62 -6.91
N GLU A 40 7.01 13.54 -7.37
CA GLU A 40 5.56 13.51 -7.10
C GLU A 40 5.17 13.74 -5.63
N GLU A 41 5.91 14.60 -4.93
CA GLU A 41 5.60 14.94 -3.53
C GLU A 41 4.18 15.52 -3.37
N SER A 42 3.78 16.40 -4.29
CA SER A 42 2.45 17.01 -4.25
C SER A 42 1.32 15.97 -4.35
N GLU A 43 1.51 14.94 -5.18
CA GLU A 43 0.54 13.87 -5.35
C GLU A 43 0.42 12.99 -4.10
N ARG A 44 1.55 12.65 -3.46
CA ARG A 44 1.54 11.93 -2.17
C ARG A 44 0.86 12.73 -1.07
N LEU A 45 1.11 14.03 -0.98
CA LEU A 45 0.45 14.90 -0.01
C LEU A 45 -1.07 14.98 -0.24
N ASP A 46 -1.51 15.03 -1.49
CA ASP A 46 -2.94 14.95 -1.83
C ASP A 46 -3.54 13.59 -1.43
N MET A 47 -2.86 12.50 -1.74
CA MET A 47 -3.26 11.14 -1.33
C MET A 47 -3.35 11.00 0.19
N GLN A 48 -2.40 11.55 0.96
CA GLN A 48 -2.42 11.55 2.41
C GLN A 48 -3.64 12.32 2.95
N LYS A 49 -3.93 13.48 2.42
CA LYS A 49 -5.08 14.30 2.86
C LYS A 49 -6.42 13.64 2.55
N ARG A 50 -6.57 13.09 1.37
CA ARG A 50 -7.87 12.63 0.85
C ARG A 50 -8.14 11.17 1.10
N VAL A 51 -7.14 10.32 0.93
CA VAL A 51 -7.32 8.86 0.98
C VAL A 51 -6.99 8.31 2.35
N ASP A 52 -5.86 8.69 2.94
CA ASP A 52 -5.40 8.13 4.22
C ASP A 52 -6.42 8.31 5.35
N SER A 53 -7.04 9.49 5.43
CA SER A 53 -8.08 9.76 6.43
C SER A 53 -9.28 8.82 6.31
N ILE A 54 -9.65 8.42 5.09
CA ILE A 54 -10.72 7.46 4.83
C ILE A 54 -10.30 6.06 5.26
N LEU A 55 -9.08 5.64 4.90
CA LEU A 55 -8.56 4.32 5.25
C LEU A 55 -8.51 4.13 6.77
N ARG A 56 -8.00 5.12 7.49
CA ARG A 56 -7.94 5.10 8.98
C ARG A 56 -9.32 5.06 9.62
N LYS A 57 -10.27 5.86 9.12
CA LYS A 57 -11.64 5.90 9.62
C LYS A 57 -12.35 4.54 9.53
N HIS A 58 -12.03 3.75 8.52
CA HIS A 58 -12.65 2.47 8.26
C HIS A 58 -11.78 1.26 8.64
N ASN A 59 -10.73 1.47 9.45
CA ASN A 59 -9.87 0.43 9.99
C ASN A 59 -9.33 -0.52 8.90
N VAL A 60 -8.86 0.06 7.79
CA VAL A 60 -8.23 -0.70 6.71
C VAL A 60 -6.97 -1.37 7.24
N ASP A 61 -6.78 -2.65 6.97
CA ASP A 61 -5.62 -3.41 7.42
C ASP A 61 -4.38 -3.13 6.58
N MET A 62 -4.56 -3.01 5.25
CA MET A 62 -3.45 -2.85 4.31
C MET A 62 -3.86 -1.99 3.10
N TYR A 63 -2.96 -1.11 2.69
CA TYR A 63 -3.03 -0.39 1.42
C TYR A 63 -1.89 -0.86 0.52
N ILE A 64 -2.22 -1.40 -0.66
CA ILE A 64 -1.25 -1.89 -1.64
C ILE A 64 -1.26 -1.00 -2.87
N CYS A 65 -0.09 -0.60 -3.33
CA CYS A 65 0.07 0.19 -4.56
C CYS A 65 1.29 -0.25 -5.36
N GLY A 66 1.49 0.37 -6.52
CA GLY A 66 2.65 0.18 -7.38
C GLY A 66 3.33 1.50 -7.74
N HIS A 67 3.38 1.81 -9.04
CA HIS A 67 3.82 3.08 -9.64
C HIS A 67 5.32 3.36 -9.57
N ILE A 68 5.97 3.21 -8.43
CA ILE A 68 7.36 3.64 -8.20
C ILE A 68 8.42 2.55 -8.39
N HIS A 69 8.04 1.34 -8.79
CA HIS A 69 8.90 0.26 -9.25
C HIS A 69 9.99 -0.17 -8.25
N ASN A 70 9.63 -0.31 -6.99
CA ASN A 70 10.45 -0.90 -5.94
C ASN A 70 9.55 -1.49 -4.86
N PHE A 71 10.10 -2.32 -3.98
CA PHE A 71 9.38 -2.81 -2.82
C PHE A 71 9.54 -1.86 -1.65
N GLN A 72 8.44 -1.54 -0.98
CA GLN A 72 8.46 -0.87 0.30
C GLN A 72 7.35 -1.41 1.21
N HIS A 73 7.65 -1.56 2.49
CA HIS A 73 6.67 -1.74 3.54
C HIS A 73 6.86 -0.65 4.58
N ILE A 74 5.82 0.13 4.80
CA ILE A 74 5.86 1.30 5.68
C ILE A 74 4.70 1.20 6.66
N ARG A 75 4.98 1.47 7.93
CA ARG A 75 3.99 1.64 8.99
C ARG A 75 4.27 2.95 9.69
N VAL A 76 3.45 3.95 9.40
CA VAL A 76 3.64 5.31 9.93
C VAL A 76 3.19 5.40 11.39
N PRO A 77 3.81 6.25 12.21
CA PRO A 77 3.38 6.48 13.59
C PRO A 77 1.91 6.86 13.67
N GLY A 78 1.19 6.30 14.65
CA GLY A 78 -0.23 6.56 14.86
C GLY A 78 -1.17 5.92 13.82
N SER A 79 -0.69 4.93 13.04
CA SER A 79 -1.49 4.14 12.12
C SER A 79 -1.17 2.66 12.23
N ASP A 80 -2.22 1.83 12.26
CA ASP A 80 -2.09 0.38 12.22
C ASP A 80 -2.16 -0.18 10.79
N ILE A 81 -2.23 0.70 9.79
CA ILE A 81 -2.29 0.29 8.37
C ILE A 81 -0.89 -0.08 7.88
N ASP A 82 -0.78 -1.22 7.20
CA ASP A 82 0.41 -1.55 6.45
C ASP A 82 0.33 -0.94 5.04
N TYR A 83 1.21 0.03 4.76
CA TYR A 83 1.34 0.63 3.43
C TYR A 83 2.41 -0.13 2.66
N VAL A 84 1.99 -0.78 1.59
CA VAL A 84 2.85 -1.63 0.77
C VAL A 84 2.97 -1.07 -0.64
N VAL A 85 4.20 -0.86 -1.08
CA VAL A 85 4.50 -0.63 -2.48
C VAL A 85 5.01 -1.93 -3.08
N ASN A 86 4.33 -2.40 -4.12
CA ASN A 86 4.72 -3.59 -4.86
C ASN A 86 5.61 -3.20 -6.04
N SER A 87 6.70 -3.95 -6.24
CA SER A 87 7.64 -3.68 -7.31
C SER A 87 7.07 -3.99 -8.70
N ALA A 88 7.80 -3.59 -9.72
CA ALA A 88 7.51 -3.96 -11.11
C ALA A 88 8.33 -5.19 -11.52
N ALA A 89 7.77 -5.98 -12.45
CA ALA A 89 8.45 -7.16 -12.97
C ALA A 89 9.65 -6.82 -13.88
N SER A 90 9.72 -5.61 -14.41
CA SER A 90 10.66 -5.26 -15.48
C SER A 90 11.69 -4.20 -15.12
N LEU A 91 11.29 -3.14 -14.41
CA LEU A 91 12.13 -1.99 -14.11
C LEU A 91 12.25 -1.81 -12.59
N ALA A 92 13.48 -1.68 -12.11
CA ALA A 92 13.77 -1.39 -10.72
C ALA A 92 14.23 0.05 -10.54
N ARG A 93 13.80 0.70 -9.46
CA ARG A 93 14.22 2.05 -9.09
C ARG A 93 14.81 2.06 -7.70
N LYS A 94 15.84 2.89 -7.50
CA LYS A 94 16.45 3.11 -6.19
C LYS A 94 15.39 3.45 -5.14
N VAL A 95 15.62 2.95 -3.94
CA VAL A 95 14.77 3.21 -2.78
C VAL A 95 15.67 3.42 -1.55
N GLU A 96 15.23 4.28 -0.66
CA GLU A 96 15.86 4.55 0.63
C GLU A 96 14.81 4.51 1.74
N PRO A 97 15.18 4.16 2.97
CA PRO A 97 14.25 4.18 4.09
C PRO A 97 13.74 5.60 4.37
N ILE A 98 12.47 5.71 4.72
CA ILE A 98 11.84 6.90 5.31
C ILE A 98 11.31 6.56 6.70
N GLU A 99 10.77 7.53 7.43
CA GLU A 99 10.16 7.27 8.73
C GLU A 99 9.06 6.21 8.61
N GLY A 100 9.09 5.22 9.48
CA GLY A 100 8.15 4.09 9.48
C GLY A 100 8.49 2.95 8.53
N THR A 101 9.56 3.04 7.73
CA THR A 101 9.98 1.95 6.84
C THR A 101 10.34 0.70 7.66
N LYS A 102 9.68 -0.40 7.35
CA LYS A 102 9.97 -1.74 7.89
C LYS A 102 10.85 -2.56 6.96
N PHE A 103 10.67 -2.34 5.66
CA PHE A 103 11.47 -2.97 4.60
C PHE A 103 11.44 -2.12 3.34
N CYS A 104 12.54 -2.11 2.61
CA CYS A 104 12.60 -1.61 1.24
C CYS A 104 13.65 -2.34 0.41
N SER A 105 13.39 -2.50 -0.89
CA SER A 105 14.31 -3.14 -1.83
C SER A 105 14.09 -2.62 -3.25
N PRO A 106 15.15 -2.35 -4.01
CA PRO A 106 15.07 -1.95 -5.41
C PRO A 106 14.86 -3.15 -6.36
N GLU A 107 14.82 -4.38 -5.83
CA GLU A 107 14.71 -5.58 -6.68
C GLU A 107 13.39 -5.62 -7.45
N PRO A 108 13.41 -6.02 -8.74
CA PRO A 108 12.19 -6.31 -9.49
C PRO A 108 11.56 -7.61 -8.99
N GLY A 109 10.24 -7.67 -8.99
CA GLY A 109 9.53 -8.83 -8.50
C GLY A 109 8.03 -8.63 -8.35
N PHE A 110 7.41 -9.47 -7.54
CA PHE A 110 5.97 -9.47 -7.29
C PHE A 110 5.68 -9.86 -5.85
N SER A 111 4.43 -9.68 -5.43
CA SER A 111 4.00 -10.13 -4.10
C SER A 111 2.91 -11.20 -4.20
N VAL A 112 2.94 -12.13 -3.25
CA VAL A 112 1.89 -13.15 -3.05
C VAL A 112 1.26 -12.94 -1.68
N CYS A 113 -0.06 -12.77 -1.68
CA CYS A 113 -0.84 -12.63 -0.46
C CYS A 113 -1.58 -13.93 -0.14
N SER A 114 -1.43 -14.42 1.08
CA SER A 114 -2.17 -15.56 1.63
C SER A 114 -2.95 -15.07 2.84
N ILE A 115 -4.24 -15.38 2.88
CA ILE A 115 -5.14 -14.87 3.91
C ILE A 115 -6.02 -15.99 4.44
N ASP A 116 -6.13 -16.08 5.75
CA ASP A 116 -7.18 -16.84 6.45
C ASP A 116 -7.88 -15.94 7.49
N LYS A 117 -8.76 -16.50 8.32
CA LYS A 117 -9.50 -15.74 9.34
C LYS A 117 -8.61 -15.11 10.42
N LYS A 118 -7.44 -15.67 10.67
CA LYS A 118 -6.55 -15.26 11.77
C LYS A 118 -5.29 -14.56 11.31
N GLU A 119 -4.85 -14.82 10.08
CA GLU A 119 -3.56 -14.37 9.63
C GLU A 119 -3.58 -13.94 8.15
N LEU A 120 -2.90 -12.83 7.89
CA LEU A 120 -2.60 -12.32 6.55
C LEU A 120 -1.09 -12.31 6.39
N ASN A 121 -0.59 -12.95 5.33
CA ASN A 121 0.82 -12.94 4.95
C ASN A 121 0.97 -12.42 3.52
N LEU A 122 1.73 -11.33 3.35
CA LEU A 122 2.11 -10.83 2.04
C LEU A 122 3.62 -11.00 1.87
N ARG A 123 4.02 -11.88 0.96
CA ARG A 123 5.42 -12.19 0.64
C ARG A 123 5.88 -11.42 -0.57
N MET A 124 6.94 -10.64 -0.43
CA MET A 124 7.63 -9.95 -1.51
C MET A 124 8.68 -10.89 -2.10
N ILE A 125 8.61 -11.17 -3.39
CA ILE A 125 9.40 -12.20 -4.07
C ILE A 125 10.16 -11.56 -5.22
N ASP A 126 11.45 -11.82 -5.32
CA ASP A 126 12.30 -11.33 -6.40
C ASP A 126 12.06 -12.10 -7.72
N LYS A 127 12.67 -11.64 -8.80
CA LYS A 127 12.58 -12.28 -10.12
C LYS A 127 13.18 -13.69 -10.18
N LYS A 128 13.92 -14.12 -9.16
CA LYS A 128 14.51 -15.47 -9.06
C LYS A 128 13.64 -16.41 -8.23
N GLY A 129 12.56 -15.91 -7.64
CA GLY A 129 11.67 -16.68 -6.77
C GLY A 129 12.07 -16.68 -5.30
N ASN A 130 13.06 -15.89 -4.89
CA ASN A 130 13.44 -15.79 -3.49
C ASN A 130 12.49 -14.85 -2.73
N VAL A 131 12.05 -15.28 -1.56
CA VAL A 131 11.28 -14.40 -0.65
C VAL A 131 12.25 -13.41 -0.01
N LEU A 132 12.08 -12.13 -0.32
CA LEU A 132 12.88 -11.03 0.23
C LEU A 132 12.37 -10.60 1.59
N TYR A 133 11.02 -10.58 1.75
CA TYR A 133 10.37 -10.08 2.96
C TYR A 133 8.93 -10.60 3.06
N THR A 134 8.42 -10.69 4.28
CA THR A 134 7.03 -11.04 4.54
C THR A 134 6.40 -10.05 5.50
N VAL A 135 5.28 -9.46 5.11
CA VAL A 135 4.39 -8.72 6.00
C VAL A 135 3.43 -9.72 6.62
N THR A 136 3.42 -9.83 7.93
CA THR A 136 2.49 -10.69 8.67
C THR A 136 1.60 -9.86 9.59
N ARG A 137 0.28 -10.05 9.48
CA ARG A 137 -0.71 -9.51 10.42
C ARG A 137 -1.50 -10.67 11.04
N LYS A 138 -1.85 -10.49 12.32
CA LYS A 138 -2.69 -11.45 13.07
C LYS A 138 -3.88 -10.71 13.69
N LYS A 139 -5.02 -11.38 13.72
CA LYS A 139 -6.24 -10.97 14.42
C LYS A 139 -6.58 -11.92 15.56
#